data_4dc5cb518a557b3a70c1d8af0f5371cc
#
_entry.id   4dc5cb518a557b3a70c1d8af0f5371cc
#
_cell.length_a   1.000
_cell.length_b   1.000
_cell.length_c   1.000
_cell.angle_alpha   90.00
_cell.angle_beta   90.00
_cell.angle_gamma   90.00
#
_symmetry.space_group_name_H-M   'P 1'
#
loop_
_entity.id
_entity.type
_entity.pdbx_description
1 polymer ?
#
loop_
_entity_poly.entity_id
_entity_poly.type
_entity_poly.pdbx_seq_one_letter_code
_entity_poly.pdbx_strand_id
1 'polypeptide(L)'
;MSEGTMQRHAQRVERDQRAKRRNRVLVCAAAVPVMLVAAGCSSDSGSGDSTDKAAKAAASASAKPSPTVQAAAYGKLPEPCKVLSKKTLEDLVPKGKSGKEGKSDDISTRGSCSWNSLDNNGVKGSQFRWLNVSMLRFESDVTRGPADKLAQEHFEKQVQEAQAVEGAKSVKTEPVTGAGDQATAVHYDLKKKEGTFKQQTVVARVENVVVTLDYYGAGLAGDKTPSGSDMLKDAKKAAKEAVGAVSEANGEGGGKAGGAPSASASKPASKAPSKEASEKPSKGASATPSKKPASKS
;
A
#
# COMPACT_ATOMS: atom_id res chain seq x y z
N MET A 1 25.42 19.45 -32.29
CA MET A 1 25.08 18.17 -32.93
C MET A 1 25.54 17.03 -32.02
N SER A 2 24.74 16.49 -31.11
CA SER A 2 25.04 15.24 -30.38
C SER A 2 23.88 14.71 -29.52
N GLU A 3 22.62 14.95 -29.87
CA GLU A 3 21.47 14.40 -29.12
C GLU A 3 21.01 13.00 -29.58
N GLY A 4 21.54 12.51 -30.70
CA GLY A 4 21.16 11.22 -31.27
C GLY A 4 21.74 9.97 -30.61
N THR A 5 22.79 10.10 -29.78
CA THR A 5 23.54 8.96 -29.27
C THR A 5 22.97 8.42 -27.95
N MET A 6 22.39 9.26 -27.10
CA MET A 6 21.85 8.83 -25.81
C MET A 6 20.50 8.11 -25.93
N GLN A 7 19.66 8.47 -26.90
CA GLN A 7 18.40 7.75 -27.14
C GLN A 7 18.59 6.34 -27.67
N ARG A 8 19.67 6.07 -28.41
CA ARG A 8 19.96 4.71 -28.92
C ARG A 8 20.44 3.75 -27.83
N HIS A 9 21.11 4.25 -26.80
CA HIS A 9 21.55 3.42 -25.67
C HIS A 9 20.39 2.98 -24.78
N ALA A 10 19.42 3.86 -24.50
CA ALA A 10 18.25 3.52 -23.70
C ALA A 10 17.37 2.45 -24.39
N GLN A 11 17.20 2.55 -25.71
CA GLN A 11 16.41 1.57 -26.47
C GLN A 11 17.11 0.20 -26.59
N ARG A 12 18.45 0.13 -26.58
CA ARG A 12 19.17 -1.15 -26.56
C ARG A 12 19.02 -1.89 -25.24
N VAL A 13 19.11 -1.19 -24.13
CA VAL A 13 18.97 -1.81 -22.79
C VAL A 13 17.57 -2.38 -22.57
N GLU A 14 16.51 -1.71 -23.07
CA GLU A 14 15.14 -2.26 -23.02
C GLU A 14 14.94 -3.49 -23.90
N ARG A 15 15.58 -3.56 -25.07
CA ARG A 15 15.49 -4.75 -25.95
C ARG A 15 16.23 -5.95 -25.35
N ASP A 16 17.37 -5.75 -24.73
CA ASP A 16 18.13 -6.84 -24.11
C ASP A 16 17.43 -7.41 -22.85
N GLN A 17 16.73 -6.59 -22.10
CA GLN A 17 15.91 -7.05 -20.98
C GLN A 17 14.67 -7.83 -21.43
N ARG A 18 14.05 -7.47 -22.55
CA ARG A 18 12.93 -8.24 -23.13
C ARG A 18 13.38 -9.57 -23.71
N ALA A 19 14.58 -9.65 -24.30
CA ALA A 19 15.14 -10.90 -24.81
C ALA A 19 15.46 -11.90 -23.69
N LYS A 20 16.00 -11.44 -22.56
CA LYS A 20 16.29 -12.30 -21.40
C LYS A 20 15.03 -12.84 -20.70
N ARG A 21 13.90 -12.15 -20.78
CA ARG A 21 12.63 -12.65 -20.21
C ARG A 21 11.95 -13.73 -21.06
N ARG A 22 12.21 -13.77 -22.37
CA ARG A 22 11.59 -14.76 -23.28
C ARG A 22 12.22 -16.15 -23.21
N ASN A 23 13.44 -16.31 -22.66
CA ASN A 23 14.12 -17.61 -22.61
C ASN A 23 13.92 -18.40 -21.31
N ARG A 24 13.03 -17.96 -20.41
CA ARG A 24 12.76 -18.67 -19.13
C ARG A 24 11.40 -19.37 -19.04
N VAL A 25 10.65 -19.44 -20.15
CA VAL A 25 9.38 -20.15 -20.19
C VAL A 25 9.47 -21.24 -21.25
N LEU A 26 10.11 -22.32 -20.92
CA LEU A 26 9.96 -23.63 -21.57
C LEU A 26 10.67 -24.67 -20.69
N VAL A 27 9.92 -25.45 -20.02
CA VAL A 27 10.00 -26.85 -19.64
C VAL A 27 9.24 -27.07 -18.33
N CYS A 28 8.01 -27.54 -18.43
CA CYS A 28 7.40 -28.54 -17.55
C CYS A 28 6.07 -28.99 -18.18
N ALA A 29 6.17 -29.87 -19.14
CA ALA A 29 5.06 -30.74 -19.53
C ALA A 29 5.05 -31.91 -18.54
N ALA A 30 4.15 -31.89 -17.57
CA ALA A 30 3.83 -33.04 -16.73
C ALA A 30 2.45 -33.52 -17.13
N ALA A 31 2.42 -34.73 -17.71
CA ALA A 31 1.23 -35.45 -18.08
C ALA A 31 0.41 -35.84 -16.85
N VAL A 32 -0.87 -35.51 -16.85
CA VAL A 32 -1.85 -36.00 -15.88
C VAL A 32 -2.62 -37.15 -16.50
N PRO A 33 -2.64 -38.34 -15.89
CA PRO A 33 -3.49 -39.42 -16.36
C PRO A 33 -4.95 -39.19 -15.96
N VAL A 34 -5.84 -39.20 -16.94
CA VAL A 34 -7.29 -39.17 -16.74
C VAL A 34 -7.73 -40.58 -16.31
N MET A 35 -8.23 -40.71 -15.10
CA MET A 35 -8.98 -41.91 -14.68
C MET A 35 -10.47 -41.72 -14.95
N LEU A 36 -10.96 -42.43 -15.96
CA LEU A 36 -12.39 -42.63 -16.21
C LEU A 36 -12.92 -43.65 -15.20
N VAL A 37 -13.83 -43.22 -14.34
CA VAL A 37 -14.65 -44.14 -13.54
C VAL A 37 -16.02 -44.26 -14.21
N ALA A 38 -16.25 -45.38 -14.83
CA ALA A 38 -17.54 -45.79 -15.36
C ALA A 38 -18.45 -46.24 -14.20
N ALA A 39 -19.54 -45.53 -13.96
CA ALA A 39 -20.61 -46.01 -13.07
C ALA A 39 -21.65 -46.73 -13.90
N GLY A 40 -21.83 -48.04 -13.61
CA GLY A 40 -22.72 -48.93 -14.28
C GLY A 40 -24.20 -48.61 -13.97
N CYS A 41 -25.00 -48.67 -15.00
CA CYS A 41 -26.45 -48.79 -14.93
C CYS A 41 -26.83 -50.22 -14.59
N SER A 42 -27.63 -50.40 -13.55
CA SER A 42 -28.39 -51.64 -13.33
C SER A 42 -29.87 -51.32 -13.55
N SER A 43 -30.42 -51.91 -14.60
CA SER A 43 -31.83 -51.95 -14.90
C SER A 43 -32.47 -53.11 -14.14
N ASP A 44 -33.54 -52.88 -13.41
CA ASP A 44 -34.46 -53.93 -13.07
C ASP A 44 -35.90 -53.49 -13.35
N SER A 45 -36.59 -54.34 -14.07
CA SER A 45 -37.97 -54.22 -14.54
C SER A 45 -38.92 -54.81 -13.50
N GLY A 46 -39.90 -54.06 -13.08
CA GLY A 46 -41.03 -54.55 -12.27
C GLY A 46 -42.30 -53.75 -12.54
N SER A 47 -43.20 -54.38 -13.29
CA SER A 47 -44.54 -53.94 -13.64
C SER A 47 -45.46 -53.94 -12.40
N GLY A 48 -46.33 -52.91 -12.26
CA GLY A 48 -47.38 -52.88 -11.21
C GLY A 48 -48.20 -51.60 -11.27
N ASP A 49 -49.36 -51.75 -11.87
CA ASP A 49 -50.50 -50.82 -12.05
C ASP A 49 -51.08 -50.28 -10.71
N SER A 50 -51.55 -49.03 -10.71
CA SER A 50 -52.77 -48.48 -10.12
C SER A 50 -52.65 -47.11 -9.45
N THR A 51 -53.33 -46.15 -10.10
CA THR A 51 -54.22 -45.08 -9.61
C THR A 51 -53.79 -44.07 -8.49
N ASP A 52 -53.89 -42.82 -8.94
CA ASP A 52 -54.36 -41.61 -8.28
C ASP A 52 -53.91 -41.20 -6.87
N LYS A 53 -53.19 -40.10 -6.79
CA LYS A 53 -53.67 -38.81 -6.28
C LYS A 53 -52.57 -37.75 -6.28
N ALA A 54 -52.95 -36.60 -6.81
CA ALA A 54 -52.16 -35.39 -6.80
C ALA A 54 -51.76 -34.99 -5.36
N ALA A 55 -50.44 -34.82 -5.14
CA ALA A 55 -49.92 -33.95 -4.08
C ALA A 55 -48.77 -33.15 -4.68
N LYS A 56 -49.07 -31.89 -4.92
CA LYS A 56 -48.19 -30.83 -5.36
C LYS A 56 -47.20 -30.54 -4.22
N ALA A 57 -46.11 -31.30 -4.13
CA ALA A 57 -44.98 -30.95 -3.27
C ALA A 57 -44.13 -29.93 -4.05
N ALA A 58 -44.28 -28.65 -3.71
CA ALA A 58 -43.36 -27.61 -4.11
C ALA A 58 -41.97 -27.98 -3.56
N ALA A 59 -41.11 -28.48 -4.41
CA ALA A 59 -39.70 -28.60 -4.13
C ALA A 59 -39.17 -27.17 -3.96
N SER A 60 -39.11 -26.70 -2.71
CA SER A 60 -38.31 -25.54 -2.33
C SER A 60 -36.87 -25.92 -2.57
N ALA A 61 -36.36 -25.61 -3.73
CA ALA A 61 -34.93 -25.64 -4.00
C ALA A 61 -34.31 -24.62 -3.04
N SER A 62 -33.77 -25.09 -1.92
CA SER A 62 -32.88 -24.30 -1.09
C SER A 62 -31.69 -23.91 -1.97
N ALA A 63 -31.75 -22.71 -2.54
CA ALA A 63 -30.61 -22.10 -3.17
C ALA A 63 -29.49 -22.07 -2.12
N LYS A 64 -28.43 -22.80 -2.35
CA LYS A 64 -27.22 -22.69 -1.54
C LYS A 64 -26.83 -21.22 -1.55
N PRO A 65 -26.60 -20.57 -0.39
CA PRO A 65 -26.17 -19.18 -0.38
C PRO A 65 -24.90 -19.07 -1.22
N SER A 66 -24.93 -18.21 -2.23
CA SER A 66 -23.72 -17.89 -2.99
C SER A 66 -22.68 -17.34 -2.00
N PRO A 67 -21.43 -17.75 -2.12
CA PRO A 67 -20.39 -17.22 -1.26
C PRO A 67 -20.34 -15.71 -1.43
N THR A 68 -20.63 -14.98 -0.36
CA THR A 68 -20.52 -13.53 -0.32
C THR A 68 -19.17 -13.16 0.28
N VAL A 69 -18.43 -12.30 -0.40
CA VAL A 69 -17.20 -11.69 0.11
C VAL A 69 -17.52 -10.27 0.60
N GLN A 70 -16.82 -9.81 1.63
CA GLN A 70 -16.97 -8.45 2.14
C GLN A 70 -16.66 -7.43 1.03
N ALA A 71 -17.50 -6.41 0.88
CA ALA A 71 -17.27 -5.34 -0.09
C ALA A 71 -16.00 -4.55 0.24
N ALA A 72 -15.32 -4.06 -0.81
CA ALA A 72 -14.16 -3.19 -0.65
C ALA A 72 -14.57 -1.86 0.02
N ALA A 73 -13.77 -1.38 0.98
CA ALA A 73 -14.03 -0.15 1.71
C ALA A 73 -13.89 1.08 0.80
N TYR A 74 -12.82 1.13 0.01
CA TYR A 74 -12.51 2.25 -0.88
C TYR A 74 -12.83 1.89 -2.34
N GLY A 75 -13.59 2.78 -2.99
CA GLY A 75 -14.05 2.62 -4.38
C GLY A 75 -13.29 3.47 -5.40
N LYS A 76 -12.41 4.40 -4.95
CA LYS A 76 -11.78 5.41 -5.81
C LYS A 76 -10.30 5.57 -5.53
N LEU A 77 -9.56 6.00 -6.55
CA LEU A 77 -8.21 6.55 -6.42
C LEU A 77 -8.24 8.04 -6.73
N PRO A 78 -7.47 8.88 -6.02
CA PRO A 78 -7.26 10.27 -6.40
C PRO A 78 -6.42 10.38 -7.67
N GLU A 79 -6.40 11.55 -8.30
CA GLU A 79 -5.49 11.84 -9.42
C GLU A 79 -4.03 11.71 -8.97
N PRO A 80 -3.23 10.82 -9.58
CA PRO A 80 -1.90 10.48 -9.05
C PRO A 80 -0.93 11.67 -8.97
N CYS A 81 -1.03 12.63 -9.90
CA CYS A 81 -0.16 13.79 -9.92
C CYS A 81 -0.62 14.92 -8.98
N LYS A 82 -1.75 14.76 -8.29
CA LYS A 82 -2.30 15.73 -7.33
C LYS A 82 -2.28 15.25 -5.86
N VAL A 83 -1.75 14.05 -5.61
CA VAL A 83 -1.71 13.48 -4.25
C VAL A 83 -0.68 14.15 -3.33
N LEU A 84 0.21 14.96 -3.88
CA LEU A 84 1.20 15.73 -3.12
C LEU A 84 0.99 17.23 -3.36
N SER A 85 1.10 18.01 -2.29
CA SER A 85 1.05 19.46 -2.37
C SER A 85 2.26 20.02 -3.12
N LYS A 86 2.08 21.20 -3.69
CA LYS A 86 3.14 21.94 -4.36
C LYS A 86 4.35 22.15 -3.44
N LYS A 87 4.10 22.46 -2.16
CA LYS A 87 5.16 22.65 -1.18
C LYS A 87 5.96 21.36 -0.97
N THR A 88 5.31 20.21 -0.81
CA THR A 88 5.99 18.92 -0.66
C THR A 88 6.81 18.58 -1.90
N LEU A 89 6.29 18.84 -3.10
CA LEU A 89 7.04 18.65 -4.35
C LEU A 89 8.25 19.58 -4.47
N GLU A 90 8.14 20.85 -4.05
CA GLU A 90 9.27 21.78 -4.01
C GLU A 90 10.36 21.33 -3.03
N ASP A 91 9.96 20.75 -1.89
CA ASP A 91 10.89 20.23 -0.87
C ASP A 91 11.64 18.97 -1.39
N LEU A 92 10.94 18.02 -2.04
CA LEU A 92 11.52 16.74 -2.48
C LEU A 92 12.24 16.81 -3.83
N VAL A 93 11.68 17.52 -4.77
CA VAL A 93 12.18 17.62 -6.15
C VAL A 93 12.35 19.10 -6.54
N PRO A 94 13.23 19.85 -5.87
CA PRO A 94 13.40 21.28 -6.08
C PRO A 94 13.74 21.56 -7.55
N LYS A 95 13.10 22.60 -8.11
CA LYS A 95 13.17 22.90 -9.56
C LYS A 95 12.68 21.75 -10.45
N GLY A 96 11.95 20.79 -9.89
CA GLY A 96 11.35 19.70 -10.66
C GLY A 96 10.32 20.18 -11.65
N LYS A 97 10.23 19.47 -12.77
CA LYS A 97 9.18 19.70 -13.77
C LYS A 97 7.84 19.17 -13.24
N SER A 98 6.76 19.51 -13.95
CA SER A 98 5.43 18.93 -13.71
C SER A 98 5.49 17.41 -13.63
N GLY A 99 4.66 16.81 -12.79
CA GLY A 99 4.55 15.38 -12.70
C GLY A 99 4.20 14.73 -14.04
N LYS A 100 4.74 13.55 -14.25
CA LYS A 100 4.43 12.71 -15.40
C LYS A 100 3.60 11.53 -14.93
N GLU A 101 2.36 11.48 -15.38
CA GLU A 101 1.46 10.38 -15.09
C GLU A 101 1.95 9.08 -15.76
N GLY A 102 1.86 7.98 -15.04
CA GLY A 102 2.14 6.66 -15.55
C GLY A 102 0.98 6.14 -16.39
N LYS A 103 1.30 5.33 -17.39
CA LYS A 103 0.28 4.68 -18.21
C LYS A 103 -0.33 3.50 -17.44
N SER A 104 -1.64 3.41 -17.42
CA SER A 104 -2.40 2.29 -16.88
C SER A 104 -3.52 1.92 -17.83
N ASP A 105 -3.76 0.63 -17.99
CA ASP A 105 -4.91 0.12 -18.76
C ASP A 105 -6.20 0.19 -17.92
N ASP A 106 -6.05 0.32 -16.59
CA ASP A 106 -7.15 0.49 -15.65
C ASP A 106 -6.84 1.57 -14.61
N ILE A 107 -7.32 2.77 -14.89
CA ILE A 107 -7.12 3.94 -14.04
C ILE A 107 -7.99 3.91 -12.76
N SER A 108 -9.01 3.05 -12.71
CA SER A 108 -9.87 2.90 -11.53
C SER A 108 -9.19 2.15 -10.40
N THR A 109 -8.28 1.25 -10.75
CA THR A 109 -7.55 0.42 -9.79
C THR A 109 -6.06 0.75 -9.70
N ARG A 110 -5.50 1.48 -10.68
CA ARG A 110 -4.07 1.83 -10.74
C ARG A 110 -3.84 3.27 -11.13
N GLY A 111 -2.99 3.95 -10.37
CA GLY A 111 -2.50 5.27 -10.74
C GLY A 111 -1.06 5.46 -10.28
N SER A 112 -0.29 6.24 -11.03
CA SER A 112 1.06 6.65 -10.61
C SER A 112 1.45 7.97 -11.21
N CYS A 113 2.32 8.70 -10.51
CA CYS A 113 2.94 9.92 -11.02
C CYS A 113 4.40 9.98 -10.61
N SER A 114 5.24 10.49 -11.49
CA SER A 114 6.67 10.65 -11.23
C SER A 114 7.14 12.06 -11.50
N TRP A 115 8.08 12.52 -10.68
CA TRP A 115 8.74 13.81 -10.79
C TRP A 115 10.25 13.61 -10.73
N ASN A 116 10.98 14.47 -11.41
CA ASN A 116 12.43 14.48 -11.33
C ASN A 116 12.94 15.91 -11.34
N SER A 117 14.11 16.09 -10.72
CA SER A 117 14.86 17.33 -10.79
C SER A 117 16.35 17.02 -10.94
N LEU A 118 17.01 17.91 -11.66
CA LEU A 118 18.46 17.95 -11.74
C LEU A 118 18.88 19.40 -11.52
N ASP A 119 19.38 19.69 -10.33
CA ASP A 119 19.95 20.98 -10.00
C ASP A 119 21.42 20.99 -10.41
N ASN A 120 21.70 21.62 -11.56
CA ASN A 120 23.01 21.67 -12.16
C ASN A 120 23.78 22.89 -11.65
N ASN A 121 24.87 22.64 -10.90
CA ASN A 121 25.75 23.68 -10.35
C ASN A 121 27.06 23.83 -11.15
N GLY A 122 27.05 23.44 -12.41
CA GLY A 122 28.19 23.50 -13.31
C GLY A 122 29.36 22.62 -12.83
N VAL A 123 30.56 23.19 -12.72
CA VAL A 123 31.77 22.49 -12.29
C VAL A 123 31.73 22.01 -10.83
N LYS A 124 30.77 22.48 -10.03
CA LYS A 124 30.57 22.06 -8.63
C LYS A 124 29.75 20.78 -8.52
N GLY A 125 29.30 20.21 -9.65
CA GLY A 125 28.48 19.02 -9.71
C GLY A 125 26.99 19.31 -9.81
N SER A 126 26.17 18.30 -9.53
CA SER A 126 24.73 18.40 -9.69
C SER A 126 24.01 17.58 -8.62
N GLN A 127 22.85 18.05 -8.17
CA GLN A 127 21.95 17.30 -7.31
C GLN A 127 20.80 16.70 -8.11
N PHE A 128 20.68 15.38 -8.07
CA PHE A 128 19.60 14.65 -8.71
C PHE A 128 18.58 14.20 -7.66
N ARG A 129 17.29 14.35 -7.98
CA ARG A 129 16.16 13.80 -7.22
C ARG A 129 15.16 13.17 -8.18
N TRP A 130 14.59 12.07 -7.74
CA TRP A 130 13.50 11.40 -8.44
C TRP A 130 12.48 10.91 -7.40
N LEU A 131 11.22 11.19 -7.67
CA LEU A 131 10.10 10.84 -6.82
C LEU A 131 9.05 10.12 -7.68
N ASN A 132 8.50 9.06 -7.15
CA ASN A 132 7.35 8.37 -7.73
C ASN A 132 6.34 8.04 -6.64
N VAL A 133 5.07 8.25 -6.93
CA VAL A 133 3.97 7.75 -6.11
C VAL A 133 3.14 6.82 -7.00
N SER A 134 2.92 5.61 -6.55
CA SER A 134 2.04 4.65 -7.19
C SER A 134 0.97 4.19 -6.21
N MET A 135 -0.23 3.98 -6.71
CA MET A 135 -1.38 3.53 -5.94
C MET A 135 -2.01 2.33 -6.63
N LEU A 136 -2.35 1.32 -5.84
CA LEU A 136 -3.06 0.14 -6.30
C LEU A 136 -4.23 -0.13 -5.37
N ARG A 137 -5.45 -0.10 -5.91
CA ARG A 137 -6.71 -0.41 -5.23
C ARG A 137 -7.13 -1.84 -5.57
N PHE A 138 -7.51 -2.58 -4.57
CA PHE A 138 -8.02 -3.94 -4.71
C PHE A 138 -9.53 -3.96 -4.66
N GLU A 139 -10.11 -4.86 -5.42
CA GLU A 139 -11.53 -5.20 -5.37
C GLU A 139 -11.71 -6.56 -4.71
N SER A 140 -12.80 -6.71 -3.97
CA SER A 140 -13.15 -8.02 -3.41
C SER A 140 -13.60 -8.97 -4.51
N ASP A 141 -13.18 -10.21 -4.42
CA ASP A 141 -13.46 -11.26 -5.40
C ASP A 141 -13.79 -12.56 -4.67
N VAL A 142 -14.85 -13.23 -5.08
CA VAL A 142 -15.32 -14.46 -4.41
C VAL A 142 -14.32 -15.61 -4.43
N THR A 143 -13.40 -15.59 -5.39
CA THR A 143 -12.36 -16.62 -5.55
C THR A 143 -11.06 -16.21 -4.84
N ARG A 144 -10.68 -14.93 -4.92
CA ARG A 144 -9.42 -14.40 -4.41
C ARG A 144 -9.51 -13.91 -2.97
N GLY A 145 -10.71 -13.51 -2.54
CA GLY A 145 -10.96 -13.07 -1.18
C GLY A 145 -11.30 -11.58 -1.04
N PRO A 146 -11.41 -11.09 0.20
CA PRO A 146 -11.70 -9.69 0.52
C PRO A 146 -10.58 -8.75 0.05
N ALA A 147 -10.96 -7.55 -0.37
CA ALA A 147 -10.05 -6.54 -0.94
C ALA A 147 -8.96 -6.08 0.03
N ASP A 148 -9.29 -5.93 1.31
CA ASP A 148 -8.36 -5.58 2.39
C ASP A 148 -7.26 -6.64 2.56
N LYS A 149 -7.62 -7.92 2.50
CA LYS A 149 -6.67 -9.03 2.55
C LYS A 149 -5.74 -9.04 1.33
N LEU A 150 -6.27 -8.82 0.14
CA LEU A 150 -5.47 -8.71 -1.09
C LEU A 150 -4.51 -7.52 -1.02
N ALA A 151 -4.96 -6.39 -0.45
CA ALA A 151 -4.10 -5.23 -0.22
C ALA A 151 -3.00 -5.52 0.81
N GLN A 152 -3.33 -6.26 1.89
CA GLN A 152 -2.35 -6.68 2.89
C GLN A 152 -1.25 -7.57 2.27
N GLU A 153 -1.62 -8.58 1.51
CA GLU A 153 -0.67 -9.48 0.82
C GLU A 153 0.23 -8.69 -0.14
N HIS A 154 -0.35 -7.72 -0.86
CA HIS A 154 0.42 -6.86 -1.76
C HIS A 154 1.38 -5.93 -1.00
N PHE A 155 0.94 -5.34 0.10
CA PHE A 155 1.77 -4.52 0.99
C PHE A 155 3.01 -5.30 1.45
N GLU A 156 2.82 -6.50 1.98
CA GLU A 156 3.90 -7.36 2.46
C GLU A 156 4.89 -7.70 1.34
N LYS A 157 4.36 -8.04 0.16
CA LYS A 157 5.17 -8.32 -1.02
C LYS A 157 6.00 -7.11 -1.46
N GLN A 158 5.41 -5.91 -1.49
CA GLN A 158 6.13 -4.69 -1.87
C GLN A 158 7.24 -4.35 -0.87
N VAL A 159 7.01 -4.54 0.43
CA VAL A 159 8.05 -4.38 1.45
C VAL A 159 9.19 -5.36 1.24
N GLN A 160 8.89 -6.64 0.99
CA GLN A 160 9.90 -7.67 0.71
C GLN A 160 10.70 -7.36 -0.56
N GLU A 161 10.04 -6.92 -1.63
CA GLU A 161 10.69 -6.54 -2.88
C GLU A 161 11.63 -5.34 -2.68
N ALA A 162 11.23 -4.34 -1.89
CA ALA A 162 12.08 -3.19 -1.56
C ALA A 162 13.33 -3.59 -0.74
N GLN A 163 13.22 -4.60 0.12
CA GLN A 163 14.34 -5.12 0.90
C GLN A 163 15.32 -5.96 0.07
N ALA A 164 14.83 -6.58 -1.01
CA ALA A 164 15.57 -7.56 -1.81
C ALA A 164 16.22 -6.96 -3.08
N VAL A 165 16.41 -5.64 -3.14
CA VAL A 165 16.99 -4.97 -4.31
C VAL A 165 18.45 -5.40 -4.51
N GLU A 166 18.76 -5.90 -5.71
CA GLU A 166 20.10 -6.35 -6.05
C GLU A 166 21.11 -5.18 -6.00
N GLY A 167 22.22 -5.40 -5.34
CA GLY A 167 23.29 -4.40 -5.18
C GLY A 167 23.03 -3.37 -4.07
N ALA A 168 21.89 -3.44 -3.38
CA ALA A 168 21.59 -2.58 -2.23
C ALA A 168 22.61 -2.80 -1.10
N LYS A 169 23.03 -1.70 -0.47
CA LYS A 169 23.93 -1.68 0.68
C LYS A 169 23.24 -1.00 1.85
N SER A 170 23.55 -1.45 3.06
CA SER A 170 23.05 -0.85 4.30
C SER A 170 21.49 -0.78 4.33
N VAL A 171 20.84 -1.84 3.85
CA VAL A 171 19.37 -1.93 3.85
C VAL A 171 18.87 -1.85 5.29
N LYS A 172 17.96 -0.93 5.54
CA LYS A 172 17.27 -0.77 6.83
C LYS A 172 15.78 -0.63 6.60
N THR A 173 15.03 -1.13 7.55
CA THR A 173 13.56 -1.13 7.54
C THR A 173 13.06 -0.56 8.85
N GLU A 174 12.06 0.30 8.79
CA GLU A 174 11.43 0.86 9.98
C GLU A 174 9.94 1.13 9.75
N PRO A 175 9.10 1.01 10.78
CA PRO A 175 7.68 1.36 10.68
C PRO A 175 7.48 2.85 10.49
N VAL A 176 6.39 3.22 9.82
CA VAL A 176 5.97 4.62 9.65
C VAL A 176 4.61 4.81 10.29
N THR A 177 4.55 5.52 11.39
CA THR A 177 3.30 5.80 12.10
C THR A 177 2.51 6.91 11.42
N GLY A 178 1.17 6.80 11.41
CA GLY A 178 0.26 7.81 10.87
C GLY A 178 0.29 7.91 9.34
N ALA A 179 0.58 6.82 8.66
CA ALA A 179 0.47 6.68 7.20
C ALA A 179 -0.43 5.47 6.89
N GLY A 180 -1.74 5.65 7.04
CA GLY A 180 -2.72 4.58 6.89
C GLY A 180 -2.74 3.59 8.04
N ASP A 181 -3.26 2.39 7.78
CA ASP A 181 -3.37 1.29 8.75
C ASP A 181 -2.01 0.65 9.04
N GLN A 182 -1.19 0.57 8.01
CA GLN A 182 0.17 0.03 8.07
C GLN A 182 1.07 0.80 7.11
N ALA A 183 2.29 1.10 7.55
CA ALA A 183 3.31 1.61 6.67
C ALA A 183 4.72 1.21 7.12
N THR A 184 5.56 0.95 6.15
CA THR A 184 6.96 0.57 6.32
C THR A 184 7.84 1.36 5.38
N ALA A 185 8.92 1.91 5.90
CA ALA A 185 9.97 2.53 5.11
C ALA A 185 11.15 1.57 4.98
N VAL A 186 11.62 1.37 3.76
CA VAL A 186 12.84 0.64 3.44
C VAL A 186 13.81 1.62 2.80
N HIS A 187 15.02 1.72 3.32
CA HIS A 187 16.03 2.62 2.77
C HIS A 187 17.39 1.94 2.66
N TYR A 188 18.13 2.31 1.63
CA TYR A 188 19.44 1.72 1.32
C TYR A 188 20.26 2.62 0.40
N ASP A 189 21.51 2.25 0.24
CA ASP A 189 22.45 2.87 -0.70
C ASP A 189 22.61 1.99 -1.93
N LEU A 190 22.56 2.59 -3.13
CA LEU A 190 22.82 1.91 -4.38
C LEU A 190 23.98 2.61 -5.10
N LYS A 191 25.11 1.92 -5.19
CA LYS A 191 26.29 2.46 -5.88
C LYS A 191 26.17 2.23 -7.39
N LYS A 192 26.23 3.30 -8.16
CA LYS A 192 26.26 3.31 -9.62
C LYS A 192 27.53 4.00 -10.13
N LYS A 193 27.74 3.99 -11.44
CA LYS A 193 28.90 4.67 -12.06
C LYS A 193 28.89 6.17 -11.81
N GLU A 194 27.70 6.77 -11.81
CA GLU A 194 27.48 8.20 -11.66
C GLU A 194 27.58 8.70 -10.22
N GLY A 195 27.51 7.78 -9.23
CA GLY A 195 27.56 8.14 -7.82
C GLY A 195 26.81 7.16 -6.92
N THR A 196 26.73 7.49 -5.63
CA THR A 196 25.95 6.75 -4.66
C THR A 196 24.54 7.35 -4.57
N PHE A 197 23.53 6.53 -4.88
CA PHE A 197 22.15 6.89 -4.77
C PHE A 197 21.60 6.50 -3.39
N LYS A 198 21.02 7.46 -2.69
CA LYS A 198 20.19 7.20 -1.50
C LYS A 198 18.79 6.84 -1.97
N GLN A 199 18.31 5.69 -1.56
CA GLN A 199 17.02 5.12 -1.96
C GLN A 199 16.12 5.06 -0.73
N GLN A 200 14.88 5.56 -0.89
CA GLN A 200 13.84 5.53 0.13
C GLN A 200 12.57 4.99 -0.54
N THR A 201 12.07 3.87 -0.06
CA THR A 201 10.77 3.33 -0.46
C THR A 201 9.86 3.30 0.76
N VAL A 202 8.73 3.97 0.69
CA VAL A 202 7.69 3.90 1.73
C VAL A 202 6.49 3.18 1.12
N VAL A 203 6.16 2.03 1.69
CA VAL A 203 4.94 1.31 1.35
C VAL A 203 3.93 1.55 2.46
N ALA A 204 2.73 1.96 2.11
CA ALA A 204 1.64 2.19 3.04
C ALA A 204 0.36 1.50 2.55
N ARG A 205 -0.42 0.95 3.46
CA ARG A 205 -1.75 0.42 3.20
C ARG A 205 -2.77 1.23 3.98
N VAL A 206 -3.84 1.60 3.30
CA VAL A 206 -5.06 2.15 3.90
C VAL A 206 -6.24 1.41 3.30
N GLU A 207 -6.97 0.70 4.14
CA GLU A 207 -8.05 -0.17 3.73
C GLU A 207 -7.60 -1.13 2.60
N ASN A 208 -8.28 -1.10 1.45
CA ASN A 208 -7.97 -1.90 0.27
C ASN A 208 -7.06 -1.21 -0.75
N VAL A 209 -6.35 -0.14 -0.34
CA VAL A 209 -5.40 0.58 -1.20
C VAL A 209 -3.99 0.48 -0.68
N VAL A 210 -3.04 0.18 -1.56
CA VAL A 210 -1.60 0.24 -1.28
C VAL A 210 -0.99 1.42 -2.03
N VAL A 211 -0.30 2.28 -1.29
CA VAL A 211 0.48 3.41 -1.79
C VAL A 211 1.95 3.07 -1.66
N THR A 212 2.69 3.13 -2.76
CA THR A 212 4.15 2.98 -2.77
C THR A 212 4.77 4.29 -3.22
N LEU A 213 5.59 4.87 -2.37
CA LEU A 213 6.36 6.08 -2.65
C LEU A 213 7.83 5.72 -2.72
N ASP A 214 8.46 6.01 -3.87
CA ASP A 214 9.88 5.84 -4.09
C ASP A 214 10.53 7.22 -4.23
N TYR A 215 11.58 7.46 -3.45
CA TYR A 215 12.32 8.72 -3.46
C TYR A 215 13.82 8.46 -3.53
N TYR A 216 14.45 8.93 -4.60
CA TYR A 216 15.87 8.71 -4.87
C TYR A 216 16.63 10.02 -4.96
N GLY A 217 17.86 10.01 -4.45
CA GLY A 217 18.73 11.16 -4.57
C GLY A 217 20.20 10.78 -4.69
N ALA A 218 20.93 11.57 -5.48
CA ALA A 218 22.36 11.44 -5.64
C ALA A 218 23.02 12.81 -5.87
N GLY A 219 24.25 12.96 -5.39
CA GLY A 219 25.17 13.97 -5.90
C GLY A 219 25.92 13.39 -7.10
N LEU A 220 25.90 14.10 -8.21
CA LEU A 220 26.50 13.72 -9.48
C LEU A 220 27.66 14.65 -9.82
N ALA A 221 28.61 14.17 -10.65
CA ALA A 221 29.78 14.93 -11.12
C ALA A 221 30.59 15.57 -9.97
N GLY A 222 30.81 14.82 -8.89
CA GLY A 222 31.61 15.27 -7.75
C GLY A 222 30.85 16.03 -6.65
N ASP A 223 29.57 16.26 -6.82
CA ASP A 223 28.75 16.84 -5.76
C ASP A 223 28.52 15.86 -4.60
N LYS A 224 28.25 16.40 -3.41
CA LYS A 224 28.02 15.61 -2.19
C LYS A 224 26.77 14.75 -2.30
N THR A 225 26.89 13.49 -1.88
CA THR A 225 25.70 12.64 -1.70
C THR A 225 24.74 13.26 -0.70
N PRO A 226 23.43 13.31 -0.98
CA PRO A 226 22.45 13.87 -0.06
C PRO A 226 22.35 13.07 1.24
N SER A 227 21.86 13.71 2.29
CA SER A 227 21.61 13.05 3.57
C SER A 227 20.48 12.02 3.43
N GLY A 228 20.78 10.74 3.66
CA GLY A 228 19.77 9.67 3.62
C GLY A 228 18.70 9.82 4.69
N SER A 229 19.05 10.37 5.88
CA SER A 229 18.10 10.60 6.98
C SER A 229 17.09 11.71 6.65
N ASP A 230 17.56 12.81 6.01
CA ASP A 230 16.66 13.90 5.61
C ASP A 230 15.73 13.43 4.49
N MET A 231 16.27 12.74 3.49
CA MET A 231 15.46 12.15 2.43
C MET A 231 14.41 11.17 2.97
N LEU A 232 14.76 10.36 3.97
CA LEU A 232 13.83 9.43 4.60
C LEU A 232 12.70 10.16 5.34
N LYS A 233 13.04 11.24 6.08
CA LYS A 233 12.06 12.08 6.76
C LYS A 233 11.07 12.70 5.75
N ASP A 234 11.58 13.20 4.64
CA ASP A 234 10.77 13.81 3.59
C ASP A 234 9.89 12.77 2.86
N ALA A 235 10.44 11.58 2.55
CA ALA A 235 9.68 10.48 1.98
C ALA A 235 8.52 10.03 2.88
N LYS A 236 8.75 9.92 4.19
CA LYS A 236 7.69 9.58 5.16
C LYS A 236 6.60 10.65 5.21
N LYS A 237 6.98 11.94 5.17
CA LYS A 237 6.02 13.05 5.13
C LYS A 237 5.16 12.98 3.87
N ALA A 238 5.78 12.80 2.71
CA ALA A 238 5.08 12.69 1.43
C ALA A 238 4.17 11.45 1.36
N ALA A 239 4.59 10.32 1.91
CA ALA A 239 3.76 9.12 1.97
C ALA A 239 2.49 9.34 2.82
N LYS A 240 2.58 10.05 3.95
CA LYS A 240 1.42 10.42 4.77
C LYS A 240 0.45 11.32 3.99
N GLU A 241 0.97 12.27 3.24
CA GLU A 241 0.17 13.17 2.41
C GLU A 241 -0.55 12.39 1.29
N ALA A 242 0.15 11.48 0.61
CA ALA A 242 -0.44 10.66 -0.43
C ALA A 242 -1.54 9.71 0.11
N VAL A 243 -1.32 9.11 1.30
CA VAL A 243 -2.34 8.30 1.98
C VAL A 243 -3.55 9.15 2.38
N GLY A 244 -3.32 10.37 2.90
CA GLY A 244 -4.38 11.31 3.21
C GLY A 244 -5.25 11.63 1.99
N ALA A 245 -4.62 11.87 0.83
CA ALA A 245 -5.34 12.11 -0.42
C ALA A 245 -6.19 10.90 -0.87
N VAL A 246 -5.74 9.67 -0.59
CA VAL A 246 -6.54 8.46 -0.85
C VAL A 246 -7.76 8.42 0.07
N SER A 247 -7.59 8.68 1.37
CA SER A 247 -8.69 8.71 2.34
C SER A 247 -9.71 9.81 2.01
N GLU A 248 -9.24 11.01 1.65
CA GLU A 248 -10.09 12.14 1.22
C GLU A 248 -10.92 11.79 -0.02
N ALA A 249 -10.33 11.12 -1.01
CA ALA A 249 -11.04 10.70 -2.22
C ALA A 249 -12.19 9.71 -1.92
N ASN A 250 -12.14 9.02 -0.78
CA ASN A 250 -13.14 8.05 -0.33
C ASN A 250 -14.05 8.57 0.81
N GLY A 251 -13.98 9.88 1.10
CA GLY A 251 -14.90 10.54 2.03
C GLY A 251 -14.46 10.53 3.50
N GLU A 252 -13.23 10.08 3.81
CA GLU A 252 -12.68 10.11 5.17
C GLU A 252 -11.86 11.39 5.49
N GLY A 253 -11.93 12.38 4.62
CA GLY A 253 -11.23 13.66 4.75
C GLY A 253 -11.91 14.62 5.72
N GLY A 254 -11.70 14.43 7.02
CA GLY A 254 -12.26 15.32 8.06
C GLY A 254 -11.78 14.93 9.47
N GLY A 255 -10.48 14.84 9.72
CA GLY A 255 -9.89 14.79 11.07
C GLY A 255 -9.97 13.43 11.77
N LYS A 256 -8.85 12.69 11.73
CA LYS A 256 -8.13 12.19 12.91
C LYS A 256 -7.05 11.21 12.47
N ALA A 257 -5.82 11.61 12.62
CA ALA A 257 -4.74 10.63 12.79
C ALA A 257 -5.02 9.84 14.07
N GLY A 258 -5.12 8.51 13.96
CA GLY A 258 -5.18 7.60 15.09
C GLY A 258 -6.57 7.03 15.37
N GLY A 259 -6.98 5.99 14.62
CA GLY A 259 -8.07 5.10 14.99
C GLY A 259 -7.50 3.71 15.29
N ALA A 260 -7.55 3.30 16.55
CA ALA A 260 -7.32 1.92 16.96
C ALA A 260 -8.40 1.00 16.36
N PRO A 261 -8.15 -0.31 16.18
CA PRO A 261 -9.09 -1.22 15.56
C PRO A 261 -10.39 -1.30 16.37
N SER A 262 -11.50 -0.96 15.72
CA SER A 262 -12.84 -1.12 16.29
C SER A 262 -13.20 -2.59 16.33
N ALA A 263 -13.02 -3.21 17.48
CA ALA A 263 -13.60 -4.52 17.76
C ALA A 263 -15.12 -4.33 17.93
N SER A 264 -15.91 -4.83 17.00
CA SER A 264 -17.36 -4.92 17.10
C SER A 264 -17.73 -5.93 18.17
N ALA A 265 -18.02 -5.46 19.38
CA ALA A 265 -18.58 -6.28 20.44
C ALA A 265 -20.10 -6.14 20.42
N SER A 266 -20.75 -7.22 20.06
CA SER A 266 -22.20 -7.43 20.20
C SER A 266 -22.61 -7.35 21.67
N LYS A 267 -23.58 -6.49 21.98
CA LYS A 267 -24.15 -6.29 23.31
C LYS A 267 -25.37 -7.19 23.51
N PRO A 268 -25.48 -7.95 24.61
CA PRO A 268 -26.79 -8.35 25.10
C PRO A 268 -27.27 -7.41 26.21
N ALA A 269 -28.54 -7.02 26.11
CA ALA A 269 -29.26 -6.23 27.10
C ALA A 269 -29.65 -7.09 28.28
N SER A 270 -29.52 -6.57 29.51
CA SER A 270 -30.41 -6.87 30.65
C SER A 270 -30.30 -5.87 31.78
N LYS A 271 -31.41 -5.13 31.96
CA LYS A 271 -32.14 -4.68 33.17
C LYS A 271 -31.38 -4.27 34.44
N ALA A 272 -31.65 -3.04 34.81
CA ALA A 272 -31.59 -2.47 36.17
C ALA A 272 -32.62 -3.10 37.13
N PRO A 273 -32.64 -2.84 38.49
CA PRO A 273 -32.63 -1.52 39.06
C PRO A 273 -32.01 -1.34 40.48
N SER A 274 -31.84 -0.09 40.87
CA SER A 274 -32.22 0.60 42.14
C SER A 274 -31.29 0.71 43.32
N LYS A 275 -31.05 1.99 43.71
CA LYS A 275 -31.00 2.61 45.07
C LYS A 275 -29.86 2.25 46.01
N GLU A 276 -29.29 3.11 46.80
CA GLU A 276 -29.57 4.39 47.47
C GLU A 276 -28.31 4.88 48.19
N ALA A 277 -28.08 6.15 48.20
CA ALA A 277 -27.85 7.10 49.25
C ALA A 277 -26.55 7.23 50.06
N SER A 278 -26.13 8.49 50.12
CA SER A 278 -25.52 9.18 51.27
C SER A 278 -24.09 8.80 51.69
N GLU A 279 -23.14 9.66 51.91
CA GLU A 279 -23.07 10.96 52.55
C GLU A 279 -21.67 11.58 52.36
N LYS A 280 -21.61 12.88 52.33
CA LYS A 280 -20.48 13.77 52.50
C LYS A 280 -20.40 14.08 54.05
N PRO A 281 -19.40 14.74 54.66
CA PRO A 281 -18.29 15.55 54.16
C PRO A 281 -17.00 15.54 55.02
N SER A 282 -16.04 16.39 54.68
CA SER A 282 -15.23 17.28 55.58
C SER A 282 -13.71 17.23 55.39
N LYS A 283 -13.18 18.31 54.88
CA LYS A 283 -12.31 19.39 55.39
C LYS A 283 -10.94 19.03 55.98
N GLY A 284 -9.97 19.84 55.52
CA GLY A 284 -8.72 20.22 56.21
C GLY A 284 -7.58 20.35 55.18
N ALA A 285 -7.22 21.40 54.59
CA ALA A 285 -6.66 22.70 54.99
C ALA A 285 -5.16 22.65 55.34
N SER A 286 -4.43 23.50 54.64
CA SER A 286 -3.18 24.19 55.03
C SER A 286 -1.85 23.43 54.83
N ALA A 287 -0.75 23.98 54.37
CA ALA A 287 -0.28 25.30 54.03
C ALA A 287 1.11 25.16 53.33
N THR A 288 1.40 26.03 52.43
CA THR A 288 2.72 26.49 51.97
C THR A 288 3.53 27.16 53.14
N PRO A 289 4.82 27.57 53.06
CA PRO A 289 5.63 27.86 51.86
C PRO A 289 7.19 27.73 52.03
N SER A 290 7.90 28.06 50.93
CA SER A 290 9.15 28.84 50.89
C SER A 290 10.52 28.19 51.07
N LYS A 291 11.41 28.25 50.14
CA LYS A 291 12.49 29.25 49.89
C LYS A 291 13.62 28.69 49.04
N LYS A 292 13.93 29.40 47.98
CA LYS A 292 15.24 29.50 47.34
C LYS A 292 16.24 30.17 48.31
N PRO A 293 17.60 30.04 48.17
CA PRO A 293 18.36 30.65 47.11
C PRO A 293 19.67 29.91 46.68
N ALA A 294 20.07 30.06 45.44
CA ALA A 294 21.25 30.75 44.88
C ALA A 294 22.64 30.46 45.50
N SER A 295 23.65 30.00 44.75
CA SER A 295 24.66 30.71 44.01
C SER A 295 26.01 29.98 43.98
N LYS A 296 26.70 30.09 42.86
CA LYS A 296 28.13 30.23 42.59
C LYS A 296 29.12 29.13 42.95
N SER A 297 29.73 28.56 41.99
CA SER A 297 31.06 28.87 41.46
C SER A 297 31.24 28.18 40.10
#